data_069e9a51092d37a1c0e563b6ac50d435
#
_entry.id   069e9a51092d37a1c0e563b6ac50d435
#
_cell.length_a   1.000
_cell.length_b   1.000
_cell.length_c   1.000
_cell.angle_alpha   90.00
_cell.angle_beta   90.00
_cell.angle_gamma   90.00
#
_symmetry.space_group_name_H-M   'P 1'
#
loop_
_entity.id
_entity.type
_entity.pdbx_description
1 polymer ?
#
loop_
_entity_poly.entity_id
_entity_poly.type
_entity_poly.pdbx_seq_one_letter_code
_entity_poly.pdbx_strand_id
1 'polypeptide(L)'
;MLGELVLPKTNFELFITESEKYMYTVGIDLGGTNIAAGICDENLNIVVKGSVPTLAARDPELIVKDMAALVDSLCEKAGINHSEVSYVGIAAPGSINPDTGIVEYSNNIQMSNFPICDIFKKYSPIKEIYIANDANAAALGEALAGAAKGAEVSVMITLGTGVGGGVIIGGKIFAGGVNFSGTELGHTVLVSGGRQCTCGRRGCWEAYSSATALSKMTKEKMTELELKGIKSLMHGKERPDGSVSARVAFAAMKDGDPYAKEVCDEYIHYLAEGITNMINIFQPHVLCIGGGVCNEKEYLTVPLIEIVERDQYTRSNPHKAKIVTATLGNDAGIIGAASLGR
;
A
#
# COMPACT_ATOMS: atom_id res chain seq x y z
N MET A 1 67.48 40.82 1.61
CA MET A 1 66.15 41.43 1.48
C MET A 1 65.20 40.28 1.07
N LEU A 2 64.52 39.73 2.03
CA LEU A 2 63.51 38.67 1.86
C LEU A 2 62.16 39.36 1.79
N GLY A 3 61.50 39.29 0.62
CA GLY A 3 60.20 39.87 0.42
C GLY A 3 59.12 38.95 1.03
N GLU A 4 58.32 39.49 1.96
CA GLU A 4 57.16 38.84 2.51
C GLU A 4 56.06 38.68 1.44
N LEU A 5 55.66 37.45 1.20
CA LEU A 5 54.52 37.11 0.35
C LEU A 5 53.23 37.28 1.20
N VAL A 6 52.52 38.39 0.96
CA VAL A 6 51.19 38.61 1.54
C VAL A 6 50.15 37.79 0.73
N LEU A 7 49.64 36.69 1.34
CA LEU A 7 48.51 35.96 0.79
C LEU A 7 47.20 36.73 1.02
N PRO A 8 46.29 36.82 0.06
CA PRO A 8 45.02 37.49 0.25
C PRO A 8 44.13 36.65 1.19
N LYS A 9 43.50 37.31 2.17
CA LYS A 9 42.46 36.75 3.00
C LYS A 9 41.24 36.44 2.10
N THR A 10 41.06 35.19 1.72
CA THR A 10 39.80 34.73 1.15
C THR A 10 38.75 34.70 2.26
N ASN A 11 37.76 35.58 2.15
CA ASN A 11 36.51 35.46 2.87
C ASN A 11 35.87 34.16 2.47
N PHE A 12 35.87 33.15 3.33
CA PHE A 12 34.98 32.02 3.28
C PHE A 12 33.59 32.52 3.72
N GLU A 13 32.82 33.06 2.79
CA GLU A 13 31.38 33.09 2.97
C GLU A 13 30.90 31.62 3.00
N LEU A 14 30.45 31.20 4.18
CA LEU A 14 29.72 29.92 4.31
C LEU A 14 28.50 30.01 3.39
N PHE A 15 28.55 29.33 2.27
CA PHE A 15 27.34 28.97 1.55
C PHE A 15 26.60 27.97 2.42
N ILE A 16 25.70 28.46 3.28
CA ILE A 16 24.63 27.66 3.87
C ILE A 16 23.78 27.24 2.70
N THR A 17 23.91 25.98 2.28
CA THR A 17 23.10 25.41 1.20
C THR A 17 21.67 25.39 1.67
N GLU A 18 20.71 25.73 0.80
CA GLU A 18 19.26 25.76 1.06
C GLU A 18 18.69 24.43 1.62
N SER A 19 19.50 23.36 1.68
CA SER A 19 19.13 22.05 2.24
C SER A 19 18.89 22.03 3.75
N GLU A 20 19.29 23.06 4.50
CA GLU A 20 19.04 23.13 5.95
C GLU A 20 17.68 23.76 6.32
N LYS A 21 16.90 24.20 5.34
CA LYS A 21 15.64 24.95 5.58
C LYS A 21 14.42 24.04 5.82
N TYR A 22 14.43 22.82 5.32
CA TYR A 22 13.28 21.93 5.37
C TYR A 22 13.61 20.67 6.17
N MET A 23 13.00 20.52 7.35
CA MET A 23 13.23 19.37 8.23
C MET A 23 12.11 18.32 8.14
N TYR A 24 10.98 18.67 7.52
CA TYR A 24 9.78 17.84 7.55
C TYR A 24 9.16 17.63 6.18
N THR A 25 8.45 16.50 6.05
CA THR A 25 7.57 16.20 4.93
C THR A 25 6.20 15.78 5.46
N VAL A 26 5.15 16.02 4.70
CA VAL A 26 3.80 15.60 5.06
C VAL A 26 3.35 14.48 4.14
N GLY A 27 2.82 13.41 4.70
CA GLY A 27 2.12 12.37 3.96
C GLY A 27 0.65 12.35 4.28
N ILE A 28 -0.19 12.30 3.26
CA ILE A 28 -1.64 12.14 3.35
C ILE A 28 -2.02 10.81 2.69
N ASP A 29 -2.73 9.98 3.42
CA ASP A 29 -3.36 8.76 2.93
C ASP A 29 -4.88 9.01 2.81
N LEU A 30 -5.35 9.18 1.57
CA LEU A 30 -6.73 9.46 1.24
C LEU A 30 -7.51 8.16 1.06
N GLY A 31 -8.05 7.62 2.13
CA GLY A 31 -8.92 6.45 2.07
C GLY A 31 -10.38 6.80 1.82
N GLY A 32 -11.18 5.84 1.36
CA GLY A 32 -12.62 6.02 1.12
C GLY A 32 -13.44 6.32 2.39
N THR A 33 -12.94 5.94 3.58
CA THR A 33 -13.62 6.16 4.88
C THR A 33 -12.98 7.27 5.68
N ASN A 34 -11.65 7.31 5.75
CA ASN A 34 -10.89 8.29 6.51
C ASN A 34 -9.77 8.87 5.66
N ILE A 35 -9.47 10.14 5.88
CA ILE A 35 -8.25 10.81 5.49
C ILE A 35 -7.30 10.69 6.67
N ALA A 36 -6.15 10.07 6.50
CA ALA A 36 -5.09 10.04 7.50
C ALA A 36 -3.91 10.88 7.03
N ALA A 37 -3.28 11.62 7.93
CA ALA A 37 -2.09 12.40 7.59
C ALA A 37 -1.06 12.35 8.72
N GLY A 38 0.20 12.54 8.36
CA GLY A 38 1.29 12.62 9.32
C GLY A 38 2.41 13.51 8.80
N ILE A 39 3.11 14.15 9.75
CA ILE A 39 4.34 14.89 9.50
C ILE A 39 5.49 13.96 9.84
N CYS A 40 6.41 13.77 8.89
CA CYS A 40 7.59 12.93 9.04
C CYS A 40 8.86 13.78 9.09
N ASP A 41 9.81 13.32 9.90
CA ASP A 41 11.16 13.86 9.91
C ASP A 41 12.00 13.37 8.71
N GLU A 42 13.25 13.77 8.65
CA GLU A 42 14.21 13.36 7.62
C GLU A 42 14.45 11.84 7.56
N ASN A 43 14.23 11.13 8.66
CA ASN A 43 14.39 9.69 8.78
C ASN A 43 13.08 8.91 8.52
N LEU A 44 12.01 9.60 8.10
CA LEU A 44 10.66 9.06 7.90
C LEU A 44 9.98 8.59 9.20
N ASN A 45 10.42 9.04 10.37
CA ASN A 45 9.68 8.83 11.60
C ASN A 45 8.49 9.79 11.64
N ILE A 46 7.32 9.28 11.97
CA ILE A 46 6.11 10.11 12.15
C ILE A 46 6.23 10.89 13.45
N VAL A 47 6.36 12.22 13.36
CA VAL A 47 6.42 13.16 14.50
C VAL A 47 5.02 13.37 15.10
N VAL A 48 4.04 13.56 14.23
CA VAL A 48 2.62 13.74 14.60
C VAL A 48 1.74 13.17 13.50
N LYS A 49 0.61 12.60 13.89
CA LYS A 49 -0.41 12.13 12.94
C LYS A 49 -1.82 12.38 13.44
N GLY A 50 -2.77 12.39 12.52
CA GLY A 50 -4.18 12.53 12.78
C GLY A 50 -5.04 11.99 11.64
N SER A 51 -6.35 11.97 11.85
CA SER A 51 -7.29 11.55 10.81
C SER A 51 -8.63 12.24 10.98
N VAL A 52 -9.33 12.39 9.84
CA VAL A 52 -10.71 12.88 9.76
C VAL A 52 -11.54 11.99 8.83
N PRO A 53 -12.88 11.92 8.99
CA PRO A 53 -13.73 11.17 8.07
C PRO A 53 -13.67 11.74 6.64
N THR A 54 -13.55 10.88 5.62
CA THR A 54 -13.55 11.30 4.21
C THR A 54 -14.92 11.81 3.77
N LEU A 55 -16.00 11.15 4.21
CA LEU A 55 -17.36 11.42 3.75
C LEU A 55 -17.43 11.41 2.20
N ALA A 56 -17.02 10.32 1.60
CA ALA A 56 -16.68 10.17 0.17
C ALA A 56 -17.81 10.53 -0.83
N ALA A 57 -19.06 10.63 -0.37
CA ALA A 57 -20.22 10.97 -1.22
C ALA A 57 -20.40 12.49 -1.46
N ARG A 58 -19.59 13.35 -0.81
CA ARG A 58 -19.65 14.80 -0.95
C ARG A 58 -18.78 15.31 -2.11
N ASP A 59 -18.86 16.61 -2.39
CA ASP A 59 -18.01 17.27 -3.36
C ASP A 59 -16.51 16.99 -3.07
N PRO A 60 -15.74 16.49 -4.05
CA PRO A 60 -14.31 16.22 -3.89
C PRO A 60 -13.48 17.43 -3.44
N GLU A 61 -13.85 18.66 -3.81
CA GLU A 61 -13.13 19.86 -3.37
C GLU A 61 -13.24 20.07 -1.85
N LEU A 62 -14.37 19.70 -1.24
CA LEU A 62 -14.52 19.74 0.22
C LEU A 62 -13.62 18.70 0.91
N ILE A 63 -13.39 17.55 0.27
CA ILE A 63 -12.46 16.54 0.76
C ILE A 63 -11.04 17.11 0.78
N VAL A 64 -10.62 17.76 -0.30
CA VAL A 64 -9.29 18.38 -0.39
C VAL A 64 -9.13 19.52 0.62
N LYS A 65 -10.17 20.29 0.85
CA LYS A 65 -10.17 21.33 1.88
C LYS A 65 -9.93 20.75 3.28
N ASP A 66 -10.57 19.62 3.61
CA ASP A 66 -10.34 18.94 4.89
C ASP A 66 -8.94 18.33 4.98
N MET A 67 -8.37 17.86 3.86
CA MET A 67 -6.97 17.40 3.82
C MET A 67 -6.03 18.56 4.21
N ALA A 68 -6.21 19.75 3.63
CA ALA A 68 -5.39 20.92 3.94
C ALA A 68 -5.58 21.35 5.40
N ALA A 69 -6.82 21.42 5.89
CA ALA A 69 -7.11 21.76 7.28
C ALA A 69 -6.52 20.76 8.28
N LEU A 70 -6.49 19.47 7.92
CA LEU A 70 -5.83 18.44 8.74
C LEU A 70 -4.33 18.70 8.82
N VAL A 71 -3.67 19.04 7.71
CA VAL A 71 -2.23 19.37 7.69
C VAL A 71 -1.96 20.61 8.57
N ASP A 72 -2.76 21.67 8.45
CA ASP A 72 -2.63 22.87 9.27
C ASP A 72 -2.74 22.53 10.77
N SER A 73 -3.73 21.74 11.15
CA SER A 73 -3.92 21.29 12.53
C SER A 73 -2.75 20.46 13.07
N LEU A 74 -2.14 19.62 12.21
CA LEU A 74 -0.95 18.83 12.58
C LEU A 74 0.29 19.71 12.77
N CYS A 75 0.49 20.69 11.89
CA CYS A 75 1.57 21.69 12.02
C CYS A 75 1.41 22.48 13.33
N GLU A 76 0.22 22.99 13.63
CA GLU A 76 -0.05 23.69 14.87
C GLU A 76 0.22 22.81 16.10
N LYS A 77 -0.30 21.59 16.10
CA LYS A 77 -0.13 20.61 17.20
C LYS A 77 1.34 20.25 17.47
N ALA A 78 2.15 20.18 16.43
CA ALA A 78 3.57 19.88 16.54
C ALA A 78 4.46 21.10 16.75
N GLY A 79 3.92 22.33 16.65
CA GLY A 79 4.70 23.56 16.70
C GLY A 79 5.61 23.76 15.49
N ILE A 80 5.26 23.16 14.34
CA ILE A 80 6.03 23.19 13.09
C ILE A 80 5.44 24.27 12.18
N ASN A 81 6.27 25.20 11.69
CA ASN A 81 5.83 26.16 10.70
C ASN A 81 5.73 25.53 9.32
N HIS A 82 4.78 25.97 8.50
CA HIS A 82 4.65 25.47 7.11
C HIS A 82 5.92 25.69 6.28
N SER A 83 6.72 26.70 6.60
CA SER A 83 8.00 26.98 5.93
C SER A 83 9.10 25.95 6.26
N GLU A 84 8.90 25.11 7.27
CA GLU A 84 9.78 24.00 7.65
C GLU A 84 9.37 22.69 6.96
N VAL A 85 8.24 22.69 6.22
CA VAL A 85 7.74 21.55 5.45
C VAL A 85 8.18 21.70 4.00
N SER A 86 8.94 20.73 3.52
CA SER A 86 9.47 20.70 2.15
C SER A 86 8.34 20.52 1.12
N TYR A 87 7.47 19.54 1.35
CA TYR A 87 6.37 19.22 0.47
C TYR A 87 5.28 18.41 1.17
N VAL A 88 4.13 18.29 0.49
CA VAL A 88 3.05 17.36 0.84
C VAL A 88 2.97 16.27 -0.22
N GLY A 89 3.02 15.02 0.18
CA GLY A 89 2.68 13.87 -0.65
C GLY A 89 1.27 13.39 -0.38
N ILE A 90 0.57 12.99 -1.41
CA ILE A 90 -0.80 12.46 -1.35
C ILE A 90 -0.81 11.04 -1.92
N ALA A 91 -1.22 10.07 -1.10
CA ALA A 91 -1.60 8.75 -1.56
C ALA A 91 -3.11 8.74 -1.80
N ALA A 92 -3.56 8.48 -3.02
CA ALA A 92 -4.97 8.53 -3.39
C ALA A 92 -5.42 7.25 -4.11
N PRO A 93 -6.67 6.80 -3.92
CA PRO A 93 -7.18 5.61 -4.59
C PRO A 93 -7.49 5.89 -6.06
N GLY A 94 -7.24 4.91 -6.92
CA GLY A 94 -7.58 4.95 -8.34
C GLY A 94 -6.40 5.16 -9.28
N SER A 95 -6.71 5.56 -10.53
CA SER A 95 -5.72 5.89 -11.55
C SER A 95 -5.22 7.32 -11.33
N ILE A 96 -3.91 7.45 -11.13
CA ILE A 96 -3.26 8.70 -10.76
C ILE A 96 -2.23 9.06 -11.82
N ASN A 97 -2.27 10.29 -12.28
CA ASN A 97 -1.22 10.86 -13.11
C ASN A 97 -0.31 11.76 -12.23
N PRO A 98 0.87 11.28 -11.84
CA PRO A 98 1.75 12.03 -10.94
C PRO A 98 2.36 13.27 -11.60
N ASP A 99 2.53 13.28 -12.93
CA ASP A 99 3.14 14.38 -13.66
C ASP A 99 2.21 15.61 -13.70
N THR A 100 0.90 15.38 -13.78
CA THR A 100 -0.11 16.44 -13.84
C THR A 100 -0.82 16.71 -12.51
N GLY A 101 -0.62 15.84 -11.50
CA GLY A 101 -1.28 15.97 -10.21
C GLY A 101 -2.79 15.69 -10.26
N ILE A 102 -3.24 14.85 -11.22
CA ILE A 102 -4.65 14.58 -11.51
C ILE A 102 -5.01 13.17 -11.04
N VAL A 103 -6.15 13.03 -10.36
CA VAL A 103 -6.87 11.76 -10.22
C VAL A 103 -7.69 11.55 -11.49
N GLU A 104 -7.22 10.68 -12.39
CA GLU A 104 -7.92 10.40 -13.65
C GLU A 104 -9.25 9.71 -13.41
N TYR A 105 -9.26 8.76 -12.48
CA TYR A 105 -10.45 8.00 -12.12
C TYR A 105 -10.31 7.37 -10.72
N SER A 106 -11.35 7.49 -9.90
CA SER A 106 -11.48 6.78 -8.64
C SER A 106 -12.94 6.39 -8.39
N ASN A 107 -13.16 5.10 -8.07
CA ASN A 107 -14.48 4.59 -7.68
C ASN A 107 -14.84 4.89 -6.21
N ASN A 108 -13.84 4.82 -5.35
CA ASN A 108 -14.03 4.89 -3.89
C ASN A 108 -14.38 6.31 -3.42
N ILE A 109 -13.88 7.29 -4.17
CA ILE A 109 -14.17 8.70 -3.99
C ILE A 109 -14.49 9.20 -5.39
N GLN A 110 -15.69 9.74 -5.62
CA GLN A 110 -16.19 10.09 -6.96
C GLN A 110 -15.36 11.20 -7.61
N MET A 111 -14.14 10.85 -8.06
CA MET A 111 -13.22 11.74 -8.76
C MET A 111 -13.02 11.25 -10.20
N SER A 112 -13.10 12.17 -11.15
CA SER A 112 -12.82 11.91 -12.57
C SER A 112 -12.15 13.14 -13.16
N ASN A 113 -10.94 12.97 -13.72
CA ASN A 113 -10.09 14.05 -14.21
C ASN A 113 -9.97 15.22 -13.20
N PHE A 114 -9.82 14.87 -11.93
CA PHE A 114 -9.88 15.81 -10.82
C PHE A 114 -8.46 16.33 -10.47
N PRO A 115 -8.17 17.64 -10.62
CA PRO A 115 -6.83 18.21 -10.40
C PRO A 115 -6.54 18.43 -8.91
N ILE A 116 -6.42 17.33 -8.17
CA ILE A 116 -6.34 17.32 -6.70
C ILE A 116 -5.16 18.15 -6.18
N CYS A 117 -3.98 18.08 -6.83
CA CYS A 117 -2.81 18.84 -6.42
C CYS A 117 -3.01 20.34 -6.56
N ASP A 118 -3.61 20.80 -7.67
CA ASP A 118 -3.86 22.22 -7.87
C ASP A 118 -4.96 22.76 -6.96
N ILE A 119 -5.96 21.94 -6.64
CA ILE A 119 -6.99 22.30 -5.67
C ILE A 119 -6.40 22.37 -4.27
N PHE A 120 -5.53 21.42 -3.89
CA PHE A 120 -4.85 21.44 -2.60
C PHE A 120 -4.00 22.71 -2.40
N LYS A 121 -3.29 23.15 -3.45
CA LYS A 121 -2.50 24.39 -3.44
C LYS A 121 -3.32 25.66 -3.18
N LYS A 122 -4.65 25.65 -3.42
CA LYS A 122 -5.52 26.79 -3.11
C LYS A 122 -5.76 26.94 -1.60
N TYR A 123 -5.75 25.82 -0.88
CA TYR A 123 -6.07 25.75 0.54
C TYR A 123 -4.85 25.61 1.45
N SER A 124 -3.66 25.37 0.90
CA SER A 124 -2.43 25.18 1.66
C SER A 124 -1.37 26.24 1.31
N PRO A 125 -0.61 26.73 2.29
CA PRO A 125 0.56 27.56 2.03
C PRO A 125 1.73 26.77 1.41
N ILE A 126 1.78 25.42 1.60
CA ILE A 126 2.79 24.55 1.02
C ILE A 126 2.44 24.30 -0.45
N LYS A 127 3.37 24.60 -1.36
CA LYS A 127 3.11 24.59 -2.81
C LYS A 127 3.68 23.40 -3.56
N GLU A 128 4.67 22.73 -2.98
CA GLU A 128 5.22 21.50 -3.55
C GLU A 128 4.33 20.32 -3.16
N ILE A 129 3.62 19.73 -4.13
CA ILE A 129 2.66 18.66 -3.89
C ILE A 129 2.97 17.50 -4.84
N TYR A 130 3.11 16.30 -4.28
CA TYR A 130 3.30 15.06 -5.02
C TYR A 130 2.10 14.14 -4.80
N ILE A 131 1.84 13.26 -5.76
CA ILE A 131 0.73 12.31 -5.66
C ILE A 131 1.12 10.95 -6.25
N ALA A 132 0.59 9.90 -5.65
CA ALA A 132 0.66 8.54 -6.17
C ALA A 132 -0.61 7.75 -5.83
N ASN A 133 -0.76 6.59 -6.47
CA ASN A 133 -1.76 5.61 -6.04
C ASN A 133 -1.45 5.11 -4.61
N ASP A 134 -2.49 4.82 -3.83
CA ASP A 134 -2.41 4.43 -2.42
C ASP A 134 -1.59 3.14 -2.19
N ALA A 135 -1.77 2.11 -3.02
CA ALA A 135 -1.01 0.88 -2.92
C ALA A 135 0.48 1.09 -3.31
N ASN A 136 0.74 1.91 -4.32
CA ASN A 136 2.09 2.29 -4.71
C ASN A 136 2.79 3.11 -3.63
N ALA A 137 2.09 4.05 -3.00
CA ALA A 137 2.63 4.81 -1.87
C ALA A 137 2.94 3.88 -0.68
N ALA A 138 2.03 2.98 -0.31
CA ALA A 138 2.28 2.02 0.76
C ALA A 138 3.50 1.13 0.46
N ALA A 139 3.66 0.68 -0.79
CA ALA A 139 4.84 -0.08 -1.23
C ALA A 139 6.14 0.73 -1.08
N LEU A 140 6.11 2.03 -1.42
CA LEU A 140 7.24 2.94 -1.24
C LEU A 140 7.59 3.12 0.24
N GLY A 141 6.58 3.26 1.10
CA GLY A 141 6.77 3.33 2.55
C GLY A 141 7.50 2.11 3.09
N GLU A 142 7.03 0.90 2.77
CA GLU A 142 7.68 -0.35 3.18
C GLU A 142 9.10 -0.51 2.59
N ALA A 143 9.35 0.00 1.39
CA ALA A 143 10.67 -0.05 0.76
C ALA A 143 11.68 0.91 1.40
N LEU A 144 11.23 2.07 1.90
CA LEU A 144 12.14 3.09 2.45
C LEU A 144 12.25 3.03 3.98
N ALA A 145 11.19 2.65 4.69
CA ALA A 145 11.15 2.67 6.15
C ALA A 145 10.67 1.36 6.80
N GLY A 146 10.13 0.41 6.03
CA GLY A 146 9.52 -0.80 6.55
C GLY A 146 10.26 -2.10 6.24
N ALA A 147 9.49 -3.17 6.02
CA ALA A 147 9.97 -4.54 5.88
C ALA A 147 10.88 -4.78 4.66
N ALA A 148 10.79 -3.93 3.63
CA ALA A 148 11.61 -4.01 2.42
C ALA A 148 12.76 -2.97 2.39
N LYS A 149 13.06 -2.32 3.52
CA LYS A 149 14.12 -1.30 3.60
C LYS A 149 15.45 -1.83 3.13
N GLY A 150 16.08 -1.09 2.19
CA GLY A 150 17.38 -1.43 1.60
C GLY A 150 17.31 -2.40 0.43
N ALA A 151 16.13 -2.87 0.03
CA ALA A 151 15.95 -3.67 -1.18
C ALA A 151 15.97 -2.77 -2.42
N GLU A 152 16.83 -3.08 -3.40
CA GLU A 152 16.86 -2.35 -4.67
C GLU A 152 15.61 -2.60 -5.51
N VAL A 153 15.10 -3.84 -5.49
CA VAL A 153 13.84 -4.24 -6.11
C VAL A 153 12.96 -4.85 -5.03
N SER A 154 11.78 -4.29 -4.82
CA SER A 154 10.77 -4.87 -3.94
C SER A 154 9.39 -4.87 -4.60
N VAL A 155 8.59 -5.86 -4.24
CA VAL A 155 7.18 -5.96 -4.62
C VAL A 155 6.36 -6.03 -3.35
N MET A 156 5.33 -5.19 -3.24
CA MET A 156 4.37 -5.27 -2.16
C MET A 156 3.03 -5.76 -2.70
N ILE A 157 2.40 -6.66 -1.95
CA ILE A 157 1.03 -7.14 -2.19
C ILE A 157 0.19 -6.80 -0.97
N THR A 158 -0.96 -6.18 -1.16
CA THR A 158 -1.89 -5.86 -0.08
C THR A 158 -3.14 -6.73 -0.18
N LEU A 159 -3.44 -7.49 0.88
CA LEU A 159 -4.58 -8.41 0.98
C LEU A 159 -5.71 -7.75 1.80
N GLY A 160 -6.53 -6.97 1.12
CA GLY A 160 -7.69 -6.26 1.65
C GLY A 160 -9.00 -6.70 0.99
N THR A 161 -9.92 -5.77 0.79
CA THR A 161 -11.16 -5.99 0.01
C THR A 161 -10.83 -6.52 -1.38
N GLY A 162 -9.75 -5.99 -2.00
CA GLY A 162 -9.12 -6.48 -3.21
C GLY A 162 -7.70 -6.98 -2.97
N VAL A 163 -6.96 -7.17 -4.05
CA VAL A 163 -5.51 -7.41 -4.07
C VAL A 163 -4.85 -6.22 -4.75
N GLY A 164 -4.31 -5.33 -3.93
CA GLY A 164 -3.46 -4.24 -4.42
C GLY A 164 -2.00 -4.65 -4.50
N GLY A 165 -1.20 -3.83 -5.15
CA GLY A 165 0.24 -4.05 -5.21
C GLY A 165 1.00 -2.82 -5.65
N GLY A 166 2.30 -2.85 -5.39
CA GLY A 166 3.24 -1.85 -5.86
C GLY A 166 4.61 -2.45 -6.09
N VAL A 167 5.31 -1.94 -7.06
CA VAL A 167 6.67 -2.36 -7.43
C VAL A 167 7.61 -1.19 -7.26
N ILE A 168 8.67 -1.39 -6.49
CA ILE A 168 9.70 -0.38 -6.22
C ILE A 168 11.01 -0.87 -6.82
N ILE A 169 11.64 -0.03 -7.64
CA ILE A 169 12.93 -0.29 -8.28
C ILE A 169 13.84 0.91 -8.02
N GLY A 170 15.01 0.67 -7.41
CA GLY A 170 15.95 1.74 -7.09
C GLY A 170 15.35 2.84 -6.20
N GLY A 171 14.46 2.46 -5.26
CA GLY A 171 13.79 3.39 -4.35
C GLY A 171 12.66 4.22 -5.00
N LYS A 172 12.25 3.91 -6.23
CA LYS A 172 11.20 4.63 -6.97
C LYS A 172 10.04 3.71 -7.32
N ILE A 173 8.84 4.28 -7.34
CA ILE A 173 7.63 3.58 -7.78
C ILE A 173 7.75 3.26 -9.27
N PHE A 174 7.57 1.99 -9.62
CA PHE A 174 7.39 1.55 -11.00
C PHE A 174 5.89 1.41 -11.29
N ALA A 175 5.30 2.40 -11.93
CA ALA A 175 3.87 2.44 -12.26
C ALA A 175 3.58 2.28 -13.76
N GLY A 176 4.55 1.79 -14.53
CA GLY A 176 4.44 1.67 -15.98
C GLY A 176 4.84 2.96 -16.73
N GLY A 177 4.78 2.93 -18.07
CA GLY A 177 5.36 3.98 -18.90
C GLY A 177 4.35 4.81 -19.71
N VAL A 178 3.06 4.42 -19.73
CA VAL A 178 2.08 5.10 -20.64
C VAL A 178 1.18 6.06 -19.85
N ASN A 179 0.59 5.58 -18.77
CA ASN A 179 -0.43 6.34 -18.01
C ASN A 179 -0.31 6.11 -16.50
N PHE A 180 0.83 5.65 -16.02
CA PHE A 180 1.09 5.40 -14.60
C PHE A 180 0.09 4.47 -13.88
N SER A 181 -0.74 3.75 -14.65
CA SER A 181 -1.72 2.77 -14.13
C SER A 181 -1.23 1.32 -14.29
N GLY A 182 0.08 1.12 -14.33
CA GLY A 182 0.71 -0.21 -14.29
C GLY A 182 0.71 -0.77 -12.88
N THR A 183 1.20 -2.01 -12.77
CA THR A 183 1.30 -2.72 -11.48
C THR A 183 -0.04 -3.03 -10.79
N GLU A 184 -1.13 -3.09 -11.55
CA GLU A 184 -2.43 -3.61 -11.12
C GLU A 184 -2.36 -5.14 -10.97
N LEU A 185 -1.53 -5.59 -10.00
CA LEU A 185 -1.08 -6.98 -9.87
C LEU A 185 -2.25 -7.94 -9.61
N GLY A 186 -3.22 -7.50 -8.80
CA GLY A 186 -4.44 -8.27 -8.49
C GLY A 186 -5.33 -8.53 -9.70
N HIS A 187 -5.20 -7.76 -10.79
CA HIS A 187 -5.97 -7.93 -12.01
C HIS A 187 -5.26 -8.75 -13.10
N THR A 188 -4.09 -9.31 -12.79
CA THR A 188 -3.48 -10.36 -13.62
C THR A 188 -4.34 -11.61 -13.59
N VAL A 189 -4.49 -12.30 -14.74
CA VAL A 189 -5.31 -13.51 -14.82
C VAL A 189 -4.55 -14.69 -14.24
N LEU A 190 -5.10 -15.26 -13.17
CA LEU A 190 -4.58 -16.46 -12.53
C LEU A 190 -5.26 -17.73 -13.12
N VAL A 191 -6.57 -17.68 -13.33
CA VAL A 191 -7.37 -18.80 -13.86
C VAL A 191 -8.15 -18.33 -15.08
N SER A 192 -7.73 -18.72 -16.28
CA SER A 192 -8.39 -18.33 -17.53
C SER A 192 -9.86 -18.74 -17.53
N GLY A 193 -10.77 -17.77 -17.75
CA GLY A 193 -12.22 -18.01 -17.75
C GLY A 193 -12.83 -18.26 -16.36
N GLY A 194 -12.05 -18.14 -15.29
CA GLY A 194 -12.45 -18.46 -13.91
C GLY A 194 -13.47 -17.50 -13.28
N ARG A 195 -13.32 -17.23 -11.97
CA ARG A 195 -14.27 -16.42 -11.18
C ARG A 195 -14.41 -15.00 -11.75
N GLN A 196 -15.63 -14.44 -11.66
CA GLN A 196 -15.90 -13.05 -12.04
C GLN A 196 -15.14 -12.11 -11.11
N CYS A 197 -14.42 -11.13 -11.67
CA CYS A 197 -13.77 -10.05 -10.95
C CYS A 197 -14.60 -8.76 -11.04
N THR A 198 -14.45 -7.89 -10.04
CA THR A 198 -15.09 -6.57 -9.97
C THR A 198 -14.68 -5.63 -11.11
N CYS A 199 -13.48 -5.83 -11.69
CA CYS A 199 -12.99 -5.07 -12.86
C CYS A 199 -13.68 -5.43 -14.19
N GLY A 200 -14.62 -6.36 -14.19
CA GLY A 200 -15.35 -6.82 -15.39
C GLY A 200 -14.69 -8.01 -16.11
N ARG A 201 -13.44 -8.37 -15.80
CA ARG A 201 -12.76 -9.56 -16.33
C ARG A 201 -13.10 -10.82 -15.53
N ARG A 202 -12.70 -11.98 -16.03
CA ARG A 202 -12.78 -13.26 -15.33
C ARG A 202 -11.40 -13.82 -15.07
N GLY A 203 -11.23 -14.42 -13.89
CA GLY A 203 -10.03 -15.14 -13.53
C GLY A 203 -8.89 -14.32 -12.94
N CYS A 204 -9.12 -13.04 -12.60
CA CYS A 204 -8.13 -12.19 -11.94
C CYS A 204 -7.68 -12.79 -10.60
N TRP A 205 -6.42 -12.63 -10.26
CA TRP A 205 -5.84 -13.08 -8.98
C TRP A 205 -6.63 -12.59 -7.76
N GLU A 206 -7.10 -11.34 -7.77
CA GLU A 206 -7.95 -10.75 -6.75
C GLU A 206 -9.19 -11.60 -6.42
N ALA A 207 -9.84 -12.17 -7.44
CA ALA A 207 -11.05 -12.98 -7.27
C ALA A 207 -10.80 -14.31 -6.50
N TYR A 208 -9.54 -14.64 -6.22
CA TYR A 208 -9.12 -15.85 -5.52
C TYR A 208 -8.36 -15.55 -4.23
N SER A 209 -7.67 -14.39 -4.12
CA SER A 209 -6.68 -14.14 -3.07
C SER A 209 -6.95 -12.88 -2.23
N SER A 210 -8.04 -12.14 -2.49
CA SER A 210 -8.46 -11.05 -1.59
C SER A 210 -9.11 -11.58 -0.31
N ALA A 211 -9.24 -10.74 0.72
CA ALA A 211 -10.04 -11.06 1.90
C ALA A 211 -11.52 -11.31 1.55
N THR A 212 -12.04 -10.60 0.54
CA THR A 212 -13.38 -10.83 -0.01
C THR A 212 -13.48 -12.21 -0.65
N ALA A 213 -12.48 -12.64 -1.40
CA ALA A 213 -12.42 -13.97 -1.99
C ALA A 213 -12.42 -15.06 -0.91
N LEU A 214 -11.60 -14.91 0.14
CA LEU A 214 -11.58 -15.85 1.27
C LEU A 214 -12.93 -15.93 1.97
N SER A 215 -13.60 -14.80 2.21
CA SER A 215 -14.95 -14.75 2.78
C SER A 215 -15.95 -15.52 1.91
N LYS A 216 -15.87 -15.35 0.59
CA LYS A 216 -16.73 -16.04 -0.38
C LYS A 216 -16.47 -17.54 -0.41
N MET A 217 -15.22 -17.98 -0.47
CA MET A 217 -14.83 -19.39 -0.42
C MET A 217 -15.31 -20.06 0.88
N THR A 218 -15.17 -19.35 2.01
CA THR A 218 -15.68 -19.82 3.30
C THR A 218 -17.20 -20.04 3.24
N LYS A 219 -17.96 -19.08 2.72
CA LYS A 219 -19.43 -19.18 2.61
C LYS A 219 -19.86 -20.28 1.65
N GLU A 220 -19.17 -20.42 0.53
CA GLU A 220 -19.42 -21.51 -0.45
C GLU A 220 -19.23 -22.87 0.20
N LYS A 221 -18.15 -23.06 0.97
CA LYS A 221 -17.88 -24.31 1.71
C LYS A 221 -18.92 -24.59 2.78
N MET A 222 -19.30 -23.59 3.57
CA MET A 222 -20.37 -23.72 4.57
C MET A 222 -21.67 -24.18 3.95
N THR A 223 -22.09 -23.58 2.83
CA THR A 223 -23.30 -23.97 2.11
C THR A 223 -23.21 -25.40 1.56
N GLU A 224 -22.08 -25.79 1.01
CA GLU A 224 -21.83 -27.17 0.56
C GLU A 224 -22.03 -28.19 1.69
N LEU A 225 -21.42 -27.91 2.85
CA LEU A 225 -21.48 -28.78 4.03
C LEU A 225 -22.90 -28.87 4.61
N GLU A 226 -23.61 -27.75 4.66
CA GLU A 226 -24.99 -27.68 5.12
C GLU A 226 -25.92 -28.57 4.25
N LEU A 227 -25.78 -28.49 2.92
CA LEU A 227 -26.53 -29.34 1.98
C LEU A 227 -26.21 -30.82 2.16
N LYS A 228 -25.01 -31.16 2.62
CA LYS A 228 -24.62 -32.55 2.94
C LYS A 228 -24.96 -32.99 4.36
N GLY A 229 -25.53 -32.10 5.20
CA GLY A 229 -25.83 -32.39 6.60
C GLY A 229 -24.58 -32.52 7.48
N ILE A 230 -23.42 -31.96 7.04
CA ILE A 230 -22.14 -32.02 7.71
C ILE A 230 -21.95 -30.74 8.57
N LYS A 231 -21.60 -30.91 9.84
CA LYS A 231 -21.28 -29.79 10.72
C LYS A 231 -19.84 -29.35 10.58
N SER A 232 -19.61 -28.05 10.63
CA SER A 232 -18.31 -27.41 10.67
C SER A 232 -18.31 -26.30 11.72
N LEU A 233 -17.14 -25.97 12.29
CA LEU A 233 -16.98 -24.84 13.22
C LEU A 233 -17.17 -23.47 12.56
N MET A 234 -17.21 -23.42 11.24
CA MET A 234 -17.51 -22.21 10.49
C MET A 234 -18.99 -21.80 10.58
N HIS A 235 -19.91 -22.77 10.75
CA HIS A 235 -21.35 -22.49 10.85
C HIS A 235 -21.70 -21.66 12.10
N GLY A 236 -22.71 -20.78 11.96
CA GLY A 236 -23.13 -19.87 13.03
C GLY A 236 -22.17 -18.71 13.28
N LYS A 237 -21.22 -18.45 12.37
CA LYS A 237 -20.28 -17.32 12.39
C LYS A 237 -20.64 -16.23 11.38
N GLU A 238 -21.79 -16.34 10.74
CA GLU A 238 -22.32 -15.33 9.81
C GLU A 238 -22.68 -14.05 10.55
N ARG A 239 -22.52 -12.94 9.85
CA ARG A 239 -23.03 -11.63 10.28
C ARG A 239 -24.54 -11.56 10.07
N PRO A 240 -25.24 -10.56 10.65
CA PRO A 240 -26.70 -10.39 10.46
C PRO A 240 -27.14 -10.27 9.00
N ASP A 241 -26.27 -9.78 8.11
CA ASP A 241 -26.50 -9.67 6.66
C ASP A 241 -26.21 -10.98 5.90
N GLY A 242 -25.88 -12.05 6.61
CA GLY A 242 -25.52 -13.35 6.03
C GLY A 242 -24.12 -13.44 5.45
N SER A 243 -23.33 -12.37 5.51
CA SER A 243 -21.93 -12.38 5.09
C SER A 243 -21.03 -13.10 6.12
N VAL A 244 -19.87 -13.55 5.66
CA VAL A 244 -18.87 -14.23 6.50
C VAL A 244 -17.58 -13.41 6.50
N SER A 245 -16.94 -13.27 7.66
CA SER A 245 -15.64 -12.62 7.75
C SER A 245 -14.53 -13.52 7.19
N ALA A 246 -13.52 -12.93 6.53
CA ALA A 246 -12.31 -13.65 6.10
C ALA A 246 -11.58 -14.38 7.24
N ARG A 247 -11.78 -13.98 8.50
CA ARG A 247 -11.17 -14.62 9.67
C ARG A 247 -11.80 -15.96 10.04
N VAL A 248 -13.02 -16.26 9.58
CA VAL A 248 -13.79 -17.42 10.05
C VAL A 248 -13.11 -18.73 9.68
N ALA A 249 -12.63 -18.88 8.44
CA ALA A 249 -11.94 -20.10 8.01
C ALA A 249 -10.66 -20.34 8.81
N PHE A 250 -9.79 -19.35 8.95
CA PHE A 250 -8.55 -19.50 9.72
C PHE A 250 -8.83 -19.78 11.21
N ALA A 251 -9.83 -19.12 11.81
CA ALA A 251 -10.19 -19.39 13.19
C ALA A 251 -10.66 -20.84 13.39
N ALA A 252 -11.58 -21.30 12.53
CA ALA A 252 -12.09 -22.67 12.59
C ALA A 252 -10.98 -23.72 12.29
N MET A 253 -10.08 -23.42 11.36
CA MET A 253 -8.91 -24.27 11.08
C MET A 253 -8.01 -24.42 12.30
N LYS A 254 -7.71 -23.32 13.02
CA LYS A 254 -6.92 -23.32 14.26
C LYS A 254 -7.57 -24.14 15.36
N ASP A 255 -8.89 -24.19 15.39
CA ASP A 255 -9.70 -25.00 16.30
C ASP A 255 -9.86 -26.46 15.83
N GLY A 256 -9.16 -26.86 14.75
CA GLY A 256 -9.08 -28.25 14.26
C GLY A 256 -10.14 -28.66 13.25
N ASP A 257 -10.89 -27.72 12.66
CA ASP A 257 -11.90 -28.04 11.63
C ASP A 257 -11.23 -28.43 10.29
N PRO A 258 -11.41 -29.67 9.81
CA PRO A 258 -10.78 -30.14 8.59
C PRO A 258 -11.31 -29.42 7.34
N TYR A 259 -12.59 -29.02 7.31
CA TYR A 259 -13.20 -28.35 6.18
C TYR A 259 -12.78 -26.88 6.08
N ALA A 260 -12.56 -26.24 7.22
CA ALA A 260 -11.96 -24.91 7.26
C ALA A 260 -10.50 -24.95 6.78
N LYS A 261 -9.78 -26.05 7.10
CA LYS A 261 -8.43 -26.26 6.58
C LYS A 261 -8.41 -26.37 5.06
N GLU A 262 -9.35 -27.09 4.45
CA GLU A 262 -9.48 -27.16 2.99
C GLU A 262 -9.65 -25.78 2.36
N VAL A 263 -10.48 -24.91 2.96
CA VAL A 263 -10.68 -23.53 2.47
C VAL A 263 -9.38 -22.71 2.59
N CYS A 264 -8.68 -22.82 3.71
CA CYS A 264 -7.41 -22.10 3.93
C CYS A 264 -6.33 -22.60 2.97
N ASP A 265 -6.21 -23.92 2.77
CA ASP A 265 -5.22 -24.51 1.87
C ASP A 265 -5.46 -24.06 0.41
N GLU A 266 -6.72 -24.06 -0.05
CA GLU A 266 -7.09 -23.58 -1.38
C GLU A 266 -6.78 -22.08 -1.55
N TYR A 267 -7.11 -21.26 -0.56
CA TYR A 267 -6.80 -19.84 -0.55
C TYR A 267 -5.30 -19.57 -0.63
N ILE A 268 -4.52 -20.26 0.22
CA ILE A 268 -3.06 -20.13 0.26
C ILE A 268 -2.44 -20.58 -1.07
N HIS A 269 -2.97 -21.63 -1.69
CA HIS A 269 -2.51 -22.07 -3.00
C HIS A 269 -2.67 -20.99 -4.07
N TYR A 270 -3.86 -20.38 -4.20
CA TYR A 270 -4.06 -19.29 -5.16
C TYR A 270 -3.20 -18.07 -4.85
N LEU A 271 -3.00 -17.77 -3.57
CA LEU A 271 -2.10 -16.68 -3.17
C LEU A 271 -0.66 -16.96 -3.57
N ALA A 272 -0.19 -18.19 -3.35
CA ALA A 272 1.15 -18.64 -3.71
C ALA A 272 1.40 -18.60 -5.22
N GLU A 273 0.42 -19.01 -6.03
CA GLU A 273 0.51 -18.95 -7.49
C GLU A 273 0.74 -17.52 -7.98
N GLY A 274 -0.04 -16.57 -7.47
CA GLY A 274 0.14 -15.17 -7.85
C GLY A 274 1.48 -14.60 -7.37
N ILE A 275 1.91 -14.92 -6.16
CA ILE A 275 3.21 -14.50 -5.64
C ILE A 275 4.34 -15.10 -6.46
N THR A 276 4.26 -16.38 -6.82
CA THR A 276 5.22 -17.06 -7.70
C THR A 276 5.32 -16.35 -9.05
N ASN A 277 4.19 -15.94 -9.64
CA ASN A 277 4.19 -15.14 -10.86
C ASN A 277 4.93 -13.81 -10.68
N MET A 278 4.70 -13.10 -9.58
CA MET A 278 5.40 -11.84 -9.28
C MET A 278 6.91 -12.05 -9.11
N ILE A 279 7.31 -13.12 -8.42
CA ILE A 279 8.71 -13.47 -8.27
C ILE A 279 9.33 -13.82 -9.63
N ASN A 280 8.67 -14.60 -10.47
CA ASN A 280 9.16 -14.97 -11.80
C ASN A 280 9.27 -13.78 -12.75
N ILE A 281 8.46 -12.73 -12.59
CA ILE A 281 8.47 -11.52 -13.43
C ILE A 281 9.52 -10.52 -12.95
N PHE A 282 9.54 -10.21 -11.65
CA PHE A 282 10.31 -9.09 -11.11
C PHE A 282 11.62 -9.54 -10.44
N GLN A 283 11.73 -10.80 -10.03
CA GLN A 283 12.84 -11.33 -9.25
C GLN A 283 13.26 -10.36 -8.12
N PRO A 284 12.33 -9.97 -7.23
CA PRO A 284 12.61 -8.95 -6.23
C PRO A 284 13.57 -9.47 -5.16
N HIS A 285 14.31 -8.55 -4.50
CA HIS A 285 15.05 -8.88 -3.28
C HIS A 285 14.10 -9.20 -2.14
N VAL A 286 12.99 -8.43 -2.04
CA VAL A 286 11.95 -8.61 -1.03
C VAL A 286 10.58 -8.56 -1.68
N LEU A 287 9.74 -9.56 -1.39
CA LEU A 287 8.32 -9.53 -1.61
C LEU A 287 7.62 -9.34 -0.25
N CYS A 288 6.96 -8.21 -0.10
CA CYS A 288 6.28 -7.82 1.13
C CYS A 288 4.77 -8.08 1.01
N ILE A 289 4.16 -8.70 2.00
CA ILE A 289 2.72 -8.97 2.04
C ILE A 289 2.10 -8.17 3.17
N GLY A 290 1.15 -7.31 2.84
CA GLY A 290 0.38 -6.50 3.79
C GLY A 290 -1.11 -6.81 3.78
N GLY A 291 -1.86 -6.08 4.60
CA GLY A 291 -3.31 -6.21 4.70
C GLY A 291 -3.78 -7.13 5.81
N GLY A 292 -5.10 -7.11 6.05
CA GLY A 292 -5.71 -7.74 7.22
C GLY A 292 -5.56 -9.26 7.31
N VAL A 293 -5.37 -9.95 6.18
CA VAL A 293 -5.16 -11.41 6.16
C VAL A 293 -3.81 -11.81 6.75
N CYS A 294 -2.80 -10.91 6.72
CA CYS A 294 -1.49 -11.17 7.32
C CYS A 294 -1.53 -11.32 8.86
N ASN A 295 -2.64 -10.94 9.52
CA ASN A 295 -2.83 -11.17 10.94
C ASN A 295 -2.92 -12.66 11.30
N GLU A 296 -3.08 -13.55 10.30
CA GLU A 296 -3.07 -15.01 10.50
C GLU A 296 -1.65 -15.56 10.71
N LYS A 297 -0.61 -14.71 10.50
CA LYS A 297 0.80 -14.96 10.82
C LYS A 297 1.32 -16.26 10.18
N GLU A 298 1.96 -17.13 10.98
CA GLU A 298 2.55 -18.40 10.55
C GLU A 298 1.55 -19.35 9.87
N TYR A 299 0.27 -19.27 10.23
CA TYR A 299 -0.77 -20.09 9.58
C TYR A 299 -0.98 -19.72 8.11
N LEU A 300 -0.64 -18.49 7.74
CA LEU A 300 -0.63 -18.03 6.35
C LEU A 300 0.77 -18.17 5.74
N THR A 301 1.79 -17.63 6.42
CA THR A 301 3.10 -17.40 5.79
C THR A 301 3.94 -18.66 5.62
N VAL A 302 3.86 -19.62 6.57
CA VAL A 302 4.66 -20.85 6.47
C VAL A 302 4.25 -21.69 5.25
N PRO A 303 2.99 -22.14 5.09
CA PRO A 303 2.60 -22.94 3.93
C PRO A 303 2.71 -22.15 2.62
N LEU A 304 2.49 -20.84 2.64
CA LEU A 304 2.68 -19.97 1.49
C LEU A 304 4.11 -20.00 0.98
N ILE A 305 5.08 -19.80 1.86
CA ILE A 305 6.51 -19.80 1.52
C ILE A 305 6.94 -21.16 0.99
N GLU A 306 6.50 -22.25 1.61
CA GLU A 306 6.80 -23.63 1.15
C GLU A 306 6.34 -23.88 -0.29
N ILE A 307 5.12 -23.45 -0.64
CA ILE A 307 4.59 -23.57 -2.00
C ILE A 307 5.41 -22.71 -2.97
N VAL A 308 5.66 -21.45 -2.65
CA VAL A 308 6.43 -20.54 -3.52
C VAL A 308 7.86 -21.04 -3.74
N GLU A 309 8.53 -21.53 -2.70
CA GLU A 309 9.90 -22.07 -2.81
C GLU A 309 9.97 -23.31 -3.68
N ARG A 310 8.94 -24.14 -3.68
CA ARG A 310 8.82 -25.33 -4.52
C ARG A 310 8.55 -24.97 -5.98
N ASP A 311 7.70 -23.97 -6.24
CA ASP A 311 7.08 -23.75 -7.55
C ASP A 311 7.73 -22.60 -8.35
N GLN A 312 8.49 -21.69 -7.74
CA GLN A 312 9.20 -20.63 -8.46
C GLN A 312 10.21 -21.22 -9.48
N TYR A 313 10.36 -20.56 -10.63
CA TYR A 313 11.26 -21.01 -11.69
C TYR A 313 12.69 -21.22 -11.20
N THR A 314 13.18 -20.34 -10.34
CA THR A 314 14.54 -20.35 -9.79
C THR A 314 14.66 -21.18 -8.50
N ARG A 315 13.79 -22.20 -8.29
CA ARG A 315 13.74 -23.00 -7.06
C ARG A 315 15.06 -23.64 -6.62
N SER A 316 15.94 -23.95 -7.57
CA SER A 316 17.26 -24.50 -7.29
C SER A 316 18.36 -23.46 -7.05
N ASN A 317 18.07 -22.16 -7.24
CA ASN A 317 19.02 -21.07 -6.97
C ASN A 317 19.11 -20.82 -5.46
N PRO A 318 20.32 -20.70 -4.87
CA PRO A 318 20.47 -20.35 -3.46
C PRO A 318 20.02 -18.92 -3.12
N HIS A 319 20.04 -18.01 -4.11
CA HIS A 319 19.57 -16.63 -3.95
C HIS A 319 18.10 -16.53 -4.36
N LYS A 320 17.22 -16.41 -3.38
CA LYS A 320 15.76 -16.34 -3.56
C LYS A 320 15.21 -15.01 -3.05
N ALA A 321 14.08 -14.61 -3.59
CA ALA A 321 13.30 -13.49 -3.02
C ALA A 321 12.93 -13.77 -1.57
N LYS A 322 13.15 -12.79 -0.68
CA LYS A 322 12.72 -12.89 0.72
C LYS A 322 11.26 -12.51 0.81
N ILE A 323 10.40 -13.43 1.25
CA ILE A 323 8.98 -13.17 1.50
C ILE A 323 8.81 -12.75 2.97
N VAL A 324 8.22 -11.57 3.18
CA VAL A 324 8.02 -10.98 4.52
C VAL A 324 6.62 -10.38 4.65
N THR A 325 6.19 -10.14 5.88
CA THR A 325 4.98 -9.34 6.16
C THR A 325 5.33 -7.88 6.34
N ALA A 326 4.43 -6.99 5.91
CA ALA A 326 4.53 -5.55 6.09
C ALA A 326 4.64 -5.17 7.58
N THR A 327 5.42 -4.15 7.89
CA THR A 327 5.70 -3.73 9.27
C THR A 327 5.13 -2.37 9.63
N LEU A 328 4.85 -1.51 8.66
CA LEU A 328 4.33 -0.17 8.91
C LEU A 328 2.81 -0.13 9.16
N GLY A 329 2.10 -1.21 8.81
CA GLY A 329 0.66 -1.30 9.02
C GLY A 329 -0.11 -0.15 8.35
N ASN A 330 -0.97 0.53 9.10
CA ASN A 330 -1.77 1.64 8.60
C ASN A 330 -0.93 2.92 8.33
N ASP A 331 0.31 2.98 8.78
CA ASP A 331 1.18 4.14 8.55
C ASP A 331 1.93 4.05 7.21
N ALA A 332 1.86 2.91 6.51
CA ALA A 332 2.55 2.70 5.25
C ALA A 332 2.17 3.73 4.17
N GLY A 333 0.87 4.04 4.04
CA GLY A 333 0.37 5.05 3.11
C GLY A 333 0.89 6.45 3.46
N ILE A 334 0.88 6.83 4.74
CA ILE A 334 1.38 8.12 5.23
C ILE A 334 2.89 8.26 4.94
N ILE A 335 3.69 7.26 5.35
CA ILE A 335 5.15 7.29 5.19
C ILE A 335 5.53 7.26 3.70
N GLY A 336 4.82 6.44 2.91
CA GLY A 336 5.03 6.39 1.47
C GLY A 336 4.69 7.69 0.78
N ALA A 337 3.56 8.31 1.10
CA ALA A 337 3.19 9.63 0.61
C ALA A 337 4.22 10.69 1.00
N ALA A 338 4.67 10.72 2.27
CA ALA A 338 5.72 11.61 2.76
C ALA A 338 7.08 11.39 2.06
N SER A 339 7.22 10.33 1.27
CA SER A 339 8.46 9.97 0.56
C SER A 339 8.44 10.29 -0.93
N LEU A 340 7.32 10.76 -1.48
CA LEU A 340 7.13 10.93 -2.95
C LEU A 340 8.05 11.98 -3.60
N GLY A 341 8.55 12.94 -2.84
CA GLY A 341 9.44 13.99 -3.32
C GLY A 341 10.92 13.75 -3.06
N ARG A 342 11.31 12.55 -2.63
CA ARG A 342 12.73 12.19 -2.34
C ARG A 342 13.49 11.71 -3.55
#